data_8add40b3a3cae60c0fae367e9f34cf88
#
_entry.id   8add40b3a3cae60c0fae367e9f34cf88
#
_cell.length_a   1.000
_cell.length_b   1.000
_cell.length_c   1.000
_cell.angle_alpha   90.00
_cell.angle_beta   90.00
_cell.angle_gamma   90.00
#
_symmetry.space_group_name_H-M   'P 1'
#
loop_
_entity.id
_entity.type
_entity.pdbx_description
1 polymer ?
#
loop_
_entity_poly.entity_id
_entity_poly.type
_entity_poly.pdbx_seq_one_letter_code
_entity_poly.pdbx_strand_id
1 'polypeptide(L)'
;TRVNFYNPVVNFLATKVEPVSSLVLPLGNPLFSSLLFALGLRIVGLFVTYSDSYSLIFISILSFVDVVNFLFRIMFYAVIGSVILSWVAPMNQHPIAELVNSLSDAVLSPIRKYLPSMGGLDFSPIIGLLLLNLVNSVLISLIKSLSGPLL
;
A
#
# COMPACT_ATOMS: atom_id res chain seq x y z
N THR A 1 6.73 -0.02 13.43
CA THR A 1 5.48 -0.73 13.80
C THR A 1 5.71 -2.21 13.58
N ARG A 2 5.74 -2.99 14.66
CA ARG A 2 5.84 -4.44 14.55
C ARG A 2 4.46 -4.95 14.15
N VAL A 3 4.37 -5.58 12.98
CA VAL A 3 3.15 -6.26 12.55
C VAL A 3 2.80 -7.31 13.61
N ASN A 4 1.59 -7.21 14.16
CA ASN A 4 1.14 -8.15 15.17
C ASN A 4 0.73 -9.47 14.50
N PHE A 5 1.63 -10.45 14.49
CA PHE A 5 1.37 -11.79 13.94
C PHE A 5 0.31 -12.60 14.71
N TYR A 6 -0.10 -12.16 15.90
CA TYR A 6 -1.23 -12.74 16.63
C TYR A 6 -2.59 -12.31 16.07
N ASN A 7 -2.61 -11.27 15.21
CA ASN A 7 -3.82 -10.87 14.52
C ASN A 7 -4.25 -11.98 13.53
N PRO A 8 -5.46 -12.55 13.65
CA PRO A 8 -5.91 -13.68 12.83
C PRO A 8 -5.97 -13.33 11.33
N VAL A 9 -6.23 -12.08 10.97
CA VAL A 9 -6.23 -11.62 9.56
C VAL A 9 -4.81 -11.61 9.01
N VAL A 10 -3.86 -11.07 9.78
CA VAL A 10 -2.43 -11.05 9.40
C VAL A 10 -1.89 -12.47 9.30
N ASN A 11 -2.23 -13.33 10.25
CA ASN A 11 -1.82 -14.72 10.25
C ASN A 11 -2.44 -15.50 9.06
N PHE A 12 -3.71 -15.28 8.75
CA PHE A 12 -4.34 -15.87 7.57
C PHE A 12 -3.65 -15.44 6.27
N LEU A 13 -3.37 -14.15 6.11
CA LEU A 13 -2.65 -13.65 4.93
C LEU A 13 -1.23 -14.22 4.86
N ALA A 14 -0.49 -14.22 5.96
CA ALA A 14 0.85 -14.78 6.01
C ALA A 14 0.83 -16.28 5.66
N THR A 15 -0.05 -17.07 6.27
CA THR A 15 -0.11 -18.53 6.05
C THR A 15 -0.60 -18.94 4.66
N LYS A 16 -1.39 -18.10 3.98
CA LYS A 16 -1.94 -18.42 2.65
C LYS A 16 -1.14 -17.79 1.50
N VAL A 17 -0.64 -16.58 1.69
CA VAL A 17 0.07 -15.84 0.63
C VAL A 17 1.57 -16.14 0.63
N GLU A 18 2.17 -16.22 1.81
CA GLU A 18 3.62 -16.44 1.95
C GLU A 18 4.11 -17.74 1.32
N PRO A 19 3.44 -18.92 1.49
CA PRO A 19 3.90 -20.15 0.85
C PRO A 19 3.91 -20.06 -0.68
N VAL A 20 2.93 -19.37 -1.26
CA VAL A 20 2.83 -19.23 -2.73
C VAL A 20 3.92 -18.29 -3.24
N SER A 21 4.11 -17.14 -2.59
CA SER A 21 5.11 -16.15 -2.99
C SER A 21 6.54 -16.66 -2.76
N SER A 22 6.81 -17.38 -1.68
CA SER A 22 8.11 -17.94 -1.36
C SER A 22 8.47 -19.15 -2.22
N LEU A 23 7.48 -19.92 -2.68
CA LEU A 23 7.68 -21.03 -3.63
C LEU A 23 8.14 -20.50 -5.00
N VAL A 24 7.57 -19.37 -5.44
CA VAL A 24 7.88 -18.77 -6.74
C VAL A 24 9.15 -17.93 -6.69
N LEU A 25 9.38 -17.21 -5.60
CA LEU A 25 10.52 -16.29 -5.42
C LEU A 25 11.12 -16.41 -4.01
N PRO A 26 12.02 -17.38 -3.77
CA PRO A 26 12.62 -17.63 -2.45
C PRO A 26 13.71 -16.58 -2.11
N LEU A 27 13.33 -15.31 -1.95
CA LEU A 27 14.25 -14.19 -1.73
C LEU A 27 14.54 -13.88 -0.25
N GLY A 28 14.15 -14.75 0.66
CA GLY A 28 14.41 -14.62 2.10
C GLY A 28 13.56 -13.57 2.84
N ASN A 29 13.01 -12.57 2.14
CA ASN A 29 12.09 -11.57 2.71
C ASN A 29 10.68 -11.76 2.12
N PRO A 30 9.69 -12.21 2.92
CA PRO A 30 8.36 -12.54 2.43
C PRO A 30 7.62 -11.33 1.84
N LEU A 31 7.82 -10.13 2.37
CA LEU A 31 7.22 -8.90 1.83
C LEU A 31 7.76 -8.58 0.43
N PHE A 32 9.07 -8.70 0.27
CA PHE A 32 9.71 -8.44 -1.02
C PHE A 32 9.33 -9.48 -2.06
N SER A 33 9.29 -10.76 -1.67
CA SER A 33 8.82 -11.85 -2.54
C SER A 33 7.37 -11.66 -2.98
N SER A 34 6.47 -11.29 -2.08
CA SER A 34 5.06 -11.06 -2.42
C SER A 34 4.85 -9.84 -3.31
N LEU A 35 5.61 -8.77 -3.13
CA LEU A 35 5.56 -7.60 -4.00
C LEU A 35 6.06 -7.91 -5.41
N LEU A 36 7.18 -8.63 -5.53
CA LEU A 36 7.70 -9.06 -6.83
C LEU A 36 6.74 -10.05 -7.52
N PHE A 37 6.14 -10.95 -6.76
CA PHE A 37 5.13 -11.87 -7.29
C PHE A 37 3.90 -11.11 -7.83
N ALA A 38 3.38 -10.15 -7.07
CA ALA A 38 2.27 -9.30 -7.51
C ALA A 38 2.63 -8.50 -8.77
N LEU A 39 3.84 -7.95 -8.82
CA LEU A 39 4.35 -7.24 -10.00
C LEU A 39 4.45 -8.19 -11.21
N GLY A 40 5.00 -9.38 -11.04
CA GLY A 40 5.09 -10.39 -12.09
C GLY A 40 3.73 -10.80 -12.65
N LEU A 41 2.75 -11.08 -11.77
CA LEU A 41 1.37 -11.36 -12.16
C LEU A 41 0.74 -10.20 -12.94
N ARG A 42 1.00 -8.96 -12.51
CA ARG A 42 0.48 -7.77 -13.19
C ARG A 42 1.10 -7.60 -14.58
N ILE A 43 2.42 -7.81 -14.72
CA ILE A 43 3.11 -7.80 -16.02
C ILE A 43 2.51 -8.85 -16.96
N VAL A 44 2.35 -10.09 -16.50
CA VAL A 44 1.77 -11.17 -17.30
C VAL A 44 0.34 -10.82 -17.74
N GLY A 45 -0.50 -10.32 -16.82
CA GLY A 45 -1.86 -9.92 -17.12
C GLY A 45 -1.95 -8.81 -18.17
N LEU A 46 -1.12 -7.77 -18.05
CA LEU A 46 -1.08 -6.70 -19.04
C LEU A 46 -0.45 -7.17 -20.37
N PHE A 47 0.56 -8.03 -20.33
CA PHE A 47 1.17 -8.58 -21.52
C PHE A 47 0.18 -9.39 -22.37
N VAL A 48 -0.59 -10.27 -21.73
CA VAL A 48 -1.64 -11.04 -22.42
C VAL A 48 -2.70 -10.15 -23.08
N THR A 49 -2.98 -8.97 -22.45
CA THR A 49 -4.02 -8.07 -22.95
C THR A 49 -3.51 -7.10 -24.02
N TYR A 50 -2.25 -6.69 -23.94
CA TYR A 50 -1.73 -5.53 -24.69
C TYR A 50 -0.44 -5.81 -25.48
N SER A 51 0.03 -7.07 -25.60
CA SER A 51 1.29 -7.42 -26.26
C SER A 51 1.37 -6.95 -27.73
N ASP A 52 0.22 -6.88 -28.40
CA ASP A 52 0.15 -6.45 -29.81
C ASP A 52 0.25 -4.92 -29.98
N SER A 53 0.04 -4.17 -28.91
CA SER A 53 -0.07 -2.70 -28.96
C SER A 53 1.10 -1.98 -28.29
N TYR A 54 1.77 -2.62 -27.33
CA TYR A 54 2.79 -1.96 -26.51
C TYR A 54 4.03 -2.83 -26.29
N SER A 55 5.19 -2.17 -26.14
CA SER A 55 6.44 -2.86 -25.83
C SER A 55 6.44 -3.46 -24.42
N LEU A 56 7.24 -4.51 -24.20
CA LEU A 56 7.39 -5.15 -22.88
C LEU A 56 7.89 -4.14 -21.81
N ILE A 57 8.76 -3.20 -22.20
CA ILE A 57 9.27 -2.16 -21.30
C ILE A 57 8.12 -1.27 -20.82
N PHE A 58 7.25 -0.84 -21.73
CA PHE A 58 6.08 -0.02 -21.40
C PHE A 58 5.11 -0.75 -20.47
N ILE A 59 4.81 -2.02 -20.77
CA ILE A 59 3.96 -2.87 -19.91
C ILE A 59 4.55 -3.01 -18.52
N SER A 60 5.87 -3.17 -18.39
CA SER A 60 6.56 -3.29 -17.11
C SER A 60 6.47 -2.00 -16.29
N ILE A 61 6.62 -0.83 -16.93
CA ILE A 61 6.46 0.48 -16.28
C ILE A 61 5.03 0.67 -15.80
N LEU A 62 4.03 0.38 -16.63
CA LEU A 62 2.62 0.47 -16.24
C LEU A 62 2.31 -0.46 -15.05
N SER A 63 2.82 -1.70 -15.09
CA SER A 63 2.63 -2.66 -14.00
C SER A 63 3.21 -2.14 -12.69
N PHE A 64 4.39 -1.54 -12.73
CA PHE A 64 5.01 -0.93 -11.56
C PHE A 64 4.19 0.23 -11.01
N VAL A 65 3.72 1.14 -11.90
CA VAL A 65 2.83 2.26 -11.53
C VAL A 65 1.56 1.75 -10.85
N ASP A 66 0.94 0.71 -11.40
CA ASP A 66 -0.30 0.15 -10.84
C ASP A 66 -0.08 -0.44 -9.43
N VAL A 67 1.03 -1.16 -9.22
CA VAL A 67 1.36 -1.72 -7.90
C VAL A 67 1.61 -0.60 -6.89
N VAL A 68 2.36 0.43 -7.27
CA VAL A 68 2.60 1.61 -6.42
C VAL A 68 1.29 2.31 -6.08
N ASN A 69 0.45 2.60 -7.06
CA ASN A 69 -0.88 3.19 -6.85
C ASN A 69 -1.74 2.36 -5.90
N PHE A 70 -1.73 1.04 -6.06
CA PHE A 70 -2.49 0.14 -5.19
C PHE A 70 -2.04 0.23 -3.73
N LEU A 71 -0.73 0.28 -3.48
CA LEU A 71 -0.19 0.45 -2.13
C LEU A 71 -0.61 1.80 -1.51
N PHE A 72 -0.52 2.89 -2.28
CA PHE A 72 -0.98 4.20 -1.82
C PHE A 72 -2.48 4.22 -1.50
N ARG A 73 -3.30 3.56 -2.32
CA ARG A 73 -4.75 3.42 -2.06
C ARG A 73 -5.04 2.66 -0.77
N ILE A 74 -4.32 1.56 -0.52
CA ILE A 74 -4.46 0.82 0.75
C ILE A 74 -4.17 1.74 1.94
N MET A 75 -3.05 2.48 1.91
CA MET A 75 -2.68 3.41 2.98
C MET A 75 -3.72 4.52 3.13
N PHE A 76 -4.20 5.09 2.02
CA PHE A 76 -5.22 6.13 2.01
C PHE A 76 -6.54 5.67 2.66
N TYR A 77 -7.05 4.50 2.27
CA TYR A 77 -8.27 3.95 2.87
C TYR A 77 -8.06 3.46 4.31
N ALA A 78 -6.87 3.02 4.67
CA ALA A 78 -6.55 2.69 6.04
C ALA A 78 -6.60 3.93 6.95
N VAL A 79 -6.08 5.08 6.51
CA VAL A 79 -6.18 6.34 7.25
C VAL A 79 -7.65 6.77 7.41
N ILE A 80 -8.44 6.74 6.34
CA ILE A 80 -9.88 7.06 6.42
C ILE A 80 -10.59 6.08 7.37
N GLY A 81 -10.34 4.79 7.22
CA GLY A 81 -10.95 3.75 8.06
C GLY A 81 -10.61 3.92 9.54
N SER A 82 -9.36 4.26 9.88
CA SER A 82 -8.95 4.50 11.27
C SER A 82 -9.64 5.72 11.89
N VAL A 83 -9.85 6.79 11.11
CA VAL A 83 -10.62 7.97 11.56
C VAL A 83 -12.07 7.60 11.84
N ILE A 84 -12.71 6.88 10.92
CA ILE A 84 -14.11 6.43 11.10
C ILE A 84 -14.22 5.51 12.34
N LEU A 85 -13.30 4.55 12.48
CA LEU A 85 -13.27 3.64 13.61
C LEU A 85 -13.07 4.36 14.95
N SER A 86 -12.27 5.41 14.99
CA SER A 86 -12.05 6.20 16.20
C SER A 86 -13.30 6.91 16.68
N TRP A 87 -14.26 7.21 15.80
CA TRP A 87 -15.53 7.87 16.14
C TRP A 87 -16.65 6.88 16.41
N VAL A 88 -16.75 5.84 15.60
CA VAL A 88 -17.86 4.87 15.65
C VAL A 88 -17.63 3.81 16.73
N ALA A 89 -16.39 3.38 16.93
CA ALA A 89 -16.04 2.29 17.81
C ALA A 89 -14.65 2.48 18.44
N PRO A 90 -14.46 3.48 19.31
CA PRO A 90 -13.13 3.86 19.82
C PRO A 90 -12.44 2.76 20.65
N MET A 91 -13.18 1.79 21.19
CA MET A 91 -12.65 0.65 21.95
C MET A 91 -12.78 -0.68 21.21
N ASN A 92 -12.89 -0.66 19.89
CA ASN A 92 -13.08 -1.88 19.11
C ASN A 92 -11.78 -2.69 19.06
N GLN A 93 -11.81 -3.88 19.65
CA GLN A 93 -10.71 -4.86 19.65
C GLN A 93 -10.83 -5.85 18.49
N HIS A 94 -11.64 -5.55 17.47
CA HIS A 94 -11.77 -6.43 16.32
C HIS A 94 -10.46 -6.49 15.52
N PRO A 95 -10.01 -7.70 15.11
CA PRO A 95 -8.73 -7.87 14.39
C PRO A 95 -8.58 -7.01 13.13
N ILE A 96 -9.68 -6.75 12.41
CA ILE A 96 -9.67 -5.87 11.23
C ILE A 96 -9.41 -4.42 11.65
N ALA A 97 -10.00 -3.94 12.74
CA ALA A 97 -9.76 -2.59 13.25
C ALA A 97 -8.29 -2.41 13.66
N GLU A 98 -7.70 -3.41 14.32
CA GLU A 98 -6.28 -3.42 14.67
C GLU A 98 -5.38 -3.33 13.41
N LEU A 99 -5.71 -4.10 12.37
CA LEU A 99 -4.97 -4.06 11.10
C LEU A 99 -5.07 -2.67 10.44
N VAL A 100 -6.29 -2.10 10.35
CA VAL A 100 -6.52 -0.76 9.79
C VAL A 100 -5.74 0.29 10.57
N ASN A 101 -5.77 0.25 11.90
CA ASN A 101 -5.03 1.18 12.75
C ASN A 101 -3.51 1.02 12.56
N SER A 102 -3.00 -0.21 12.50
CA SER A 102 -1.57 -0.47 12.27
C SER A 102 -1.08 0.08 10.94
N LEU A 103 -1.86 -0.08 9.87
CA LEU A 103 -1.55 0.49 8.56
C LEU A 103 -1.61 2.02 8.56
N SER A 104 -2.64 2.59 9.20
CA SER A 104 -2.80 4.03 9.37
C SER A 104 -1.64 4.63 10.16
N ASP A 105 -1.23 3.99 11.25
CA ASP A 105 -0.14 4.45 12.11
C ASP A 105 1.21 4.46 11.39
N ALA A 106 1.43 3.62 10.40
CA ALA A 106 2.62 3.68 9.57
C ALA A 106 2.77 5.05 8.87
N VAL A 107 1.64 5.67 8.50
CA VAL A 107 1.57 6.99 7.86
C VAL A 107 1.50 8.11 8.90
N LEU A 108 0.65 7.95 9.91
CA LEU A 108 0.32 9.03 10.84
C LEU A 108 1.35 9.21 11.96
N SER A 109 2.02 8.13 12.39
CA SER A 109 3.00 8.19 13.49
C SER A 109 4.14 9.20 13.26
N PRO A 110 4.78 9.28 12.08
CA PRO A 110 5.77 10.31 11.83
C PRO A 110 5.16 11.73 11.85
N ILE A 111 3.94 11.90 11.33
CA ILE A 111 3.26 13.20 11.24
C ILE A 111 2.90 13.70 12.64
N ARG A 112 2.35 12.83 13.50
CA ARG A 112 2.02 13.15 14.90
C ARG A 112 3.20 13.64 15.74
N LYS A 113 4.43 13.29 15.36
CA LYS A 113 5.63 13.79 16.06
C LYS A 113 5.88 15.28 15.84
N TYR A 114 5.41 15.81 14.71
CA TYR A 114 5.61 17.22 14.34
C TYR A 114 4.36 18.08 14.57
N LEU A 115 3.19 17.44 14.71
CA LEU A 115 1.91 18.13 14.91
C LEU A 115 1.41 17.86 16.33
N PRO A 116 1.49 18.85 17.22
CA PRO A 116 0.85 18.75 18.52
C PRO A 116 -0.67 18.70 18.36
N SER A 117 -1.33 17.91 19.22
CA SER A 117 -2.79 17.88 19.29
C SER A 117 -3.33 19.25 19.69
N MET A 118 -4.18 19.85 18.87
CA MET A 118 -4.81 21.15 19.15
C MET A 118 -6.22 20.91 19.69
N GLY A 119 -6.43 21.25 20.97
CA GLY A 119 -7.76 21.16 21.57
C GLY A 119 -8.39 19.77 21.62
N GLY A 120 -7.56 18.70 21.63
CA GLY A 120 -8.04 17.32 21.65
C GLY A 120 -8.39 16.76 20.26
N LEU A 121 -8.28 17.56 19.19
CA LEU A 121 -8.46 17.10 17.81
C LEU A 121 -7.11 16.71 17.19
N ASP A 122 -7.07 15.53 16.55
CA ASP A 122 -5.93 15.05 15.79
C ASP A 122 -6.07 15.47 14.31
N PHE A 123 -5.29 16.45 13.88
CA PHE A 123 -5.26 16.90 12.48
C PHE A 123 -4.31 16.09 11.61
N SER A 124 -3.55 15.15 12.19
CA SER A 124 -2.59 14.31 11.45
C SER A 124 -3.23 13.53 10.30
N PRO A 125 -4.48 13.00 10.40
CA PRO A 125 -5.10 12.31 9.27
C PRO A 125 -5.29 13.20 8.03
N ILE A 126 -5.67 14.45 8.21
CA ILE A 126 -5.87 15.39 7.10
C ILE A 126 -4.55 15.62 6.38
N ILE A 127 -3.50 15.90 7.14
CA ILE A 127 -2.15 16.10 6.57
C ILE A 127 -1.62 14.82 5.96
N GLY A 128 -1.85 13.66 6.61
CA GLY A 128 -1.47 12.35 6.09
C GLY A 128 -2.11 12.06 4.73
N LEU A 129 -3.41 12.31 4.58
CA LEU A 129 -4.12 12.13 3.31
C LEU A 129 -3.60 13.08 2.22
N LEU A 130 -3.34 14.34 2.55
CA LEU A 130 -2.77 15.31 1.61
C LEU A 130 -1.36 14.90 1.16
N LEU A 131 -0.51 14.48 2.10
CA LEU A 131 0.85 14.01 1.80
C LEU A 131 0.84 12.73 0.95
N LEU A 132 -0.02 11.76 1.27
CA LEU A 132 -0.18 10.55 0.47
C LEU A 132 -0.56 10.88 -0.97
N ASN A 133 -1.55 11.75 -1.18
CA ASN A 133 -1.96 12.17 -2.51
C ASN A 133 -0.85 12.94 -3.25
N LEU A 134 -0.18 13.84 -2.56
CA LEU A 134 0.92 14.62 -3.15
C LEU A 134 2.07 13.71 -3.59
N VAL A 135 2.55 12.86 -2.69
CA VAL A 135 3.66 11.93 -2.98
C VAL A 135 3.29 10.98 -4.12
N ASN A 136 2.07 10.40 -4.08
CA ASN A 136 1.60 9.52 -5.15
C ASN A 136 1.54 10.25 -6.50
N SER A 137 1.01 11.47 -6.55
CA SER A 137 0.91 12.27 -7.77
C SER A 137 2.29 12.61 -8.35
N VAL A 138 3.23 13.01 -7.47
CA VAL A 138 4.61 13.33 -7.88
C VAL A 138 5.32 12.09 -8.42
N LEU A 139 5.22 10.95 -7.72
CA LEU A 139 5.85 9.70 -8.17
C LEU A 139 5.32 9.26 -9.54
N ILE A 140 4.01 9.28 -9.72
CA ILE A 140 3.40 8.90 -11.01
C ILE A 140 3.81 9.86 -12.11
N SER A 141 3.81 11.16 -11.84
CA SER A 141 4.23 12.18 -12.80
C SER A 141 5.69 11.99 -13.23
N LEU A 142 6.58 11.71 -12.28
CA LEU A 142 7.99 11.42 -12.56
C LEU A 142 8.14 10.16 -13.43
N ILE A 143 7.46 9.06 -13.08
CA ILE A 143 7.54 7.82 -13.85
C ILE A 143 7.02 8.04 -15.27
N LYS A 144 5.91 8.75 -15.44
CA LYS A 144 5.35 9.09 -16.75
C LYS A 144 6.28 9.99 -17.57
N SER A 145 6.94 10.95 -16.95
CA SER A 145 7.88 11.83 -17.66
C SER A 145 9.12 11.09 -18.15
N LEU A 146 9.57 10.09 -17.40
CA LEU A 146 10.69 9.23 -17.79
C LEU A 146 10.31 8.23 -18.89
N SER A 147 9.03 7.85 -18.97
CA SER A 147 8.49 6.95 -20.00
C SER A 147 7.98 7.68 -21.25
N GLY A 148 7.96 9.00 -21.25
CA GLY A 148 7.38 9.85 -22.29
C GLY A 148 7.81 9.59 -23.74
N PRO A 149 9.03 9.12 -24.05
CA PRO A 149 9.40 8.71 -25.41
C PRO A 149 8.85 7.32 -25.82
N LEU A 150 8.22 6.59 -24.88
CA LEU A 150 7.74 5.23 -25.09
C LEU A 150 6.19 5.16 -25.17
N LEU A 151 5.54 6.30 -24.99
CA LEU A 151 4.12 6.56 -25.20
C LEU A 151 3.88 7.18 -26.57
#